data_053838d5b96d18eb040129e0a6ec9c48
#
_entry.id   053838d5b96d18eb040129e0a6ec9c48
#
_cell.length_a   1.000
_cell.length_b   1.000
_cell.length_c   1.000
_cell.angle_alpha   90.00
_cell.angle_beta   90.00
_cell.angle_gamma   90.00
#
_symmetry.space_group_name_H-M   'P 1'
#
loop_
_entity.id
_entity.type
_entity.pdbx_description
1 polymer ?
#
loop_
_entity_poly.entity_id
_entity_poly.type
_entity_poly.pdbx_seq_one_letter_code
_entity_poly.pdbx_strand_id
1 'polypeptide(L)'
;VSEGKLTAIEQAYLARTERSAALMERAGASMPSGITRTLAWFAPYPVVFDRGSGASVFDVDGNRYLDMFSNGLSLMHGHAYAPIEQALREALSRGTAWPGASDAQVEFAELLCARIPGAEQVRFTNTGTEATMLAVKLARFLSGRPVVIKAWDAYHGSYDDLEVGLQGQDEDPGRVALATFGEIDSYAAALQRNAGRVAAIIVEPVQYTGVVTPPPDGFLDELRELARREGVLYVLDDCLMSRLAEGGSSERFGVAAPDITCLGKWVGGGLPVGAITASRELMAPFDLADSGSLYHGGSFNGNLLGSVAGQIAVRDLTAFEIARIDAQAEQLRAGLEQAAGELGVPIRTQGVGSAFGLYVLDRPDGEIDWESTHLLHLAAVNHGVYYGTGGEFGICTAFGDEQIEEAGAGLQSALADLARETVVVGV
;
A
#
# COMPACT_ATOMS: atom_id res chain seq x y z
N VAL A 1 9.81 0.54 -26.85
CA VAL A 1 9.02 -0.53 -27.46
C VAL A 1 9.91 -1.14 -28.53
N SER A 2 10.33 -2.40 -28.35
CA SER A 2 11.05 -3.15 -29.40
C SER A 2 10.15 -3.27 -30.62
N GLU A 3 10.71 -3.24 -31.84
CA GLU A 3 9.99 -3.45 -33.13
C GLU A 3 9.48 -4.91 -33.27
N GLY A 4 9.03 -5.53 -32.18
CA GLY A 4 8.41 -6.85 -32.14
C GLY A 4 6.95 -6.81 -32.59
N LYS A 5 6.45 -7.90 -33.12
CA LYS A 5 5.03 -8.08 -33.43
C LYS A 5 4.26 -8.11 -32.10
N LEU A 6 3.22 -7.25 -31.99
CA LEU A 6 2.33 -7.25 -30.81
C LEU A 6 1.72 -8.64 -30.58
N THR A 7 1.67 -9.06 -29.32
CA THR A 7 0.97 -10.27 -28.87
C THR A 7 -0.55 -10.14 -29.10
N ALA A 8 -1.28 -11.24 -29.10
CA ALA A 8 -2.75 -11.20 -29.18
C ALA A 8 -3.36 -10.47 -27.96
N ILE A 9 -2.73 -10.61 -26.78
CA ILE A 9 -3.14 -9.92 -25.55
C ILE A 9 -3.02 -8.38 -25.73
N GLU A 10 -1.88 -7.88 -26.22
CA GLU A 10 -1.67 -6.45 -26.47
C GLU A 10 -2.61 -5.92 -27.54
N GLN A 11 -2.83 -6.66 -28.62
CA GLN A 11 -3.79 -6.26 -29.67
C GLN A 11 -5.22 -6.12 -29.12
N ALA A 12 -5.65 -7.07 -28.28
CA ALA A 12 -6.97 -7.02 -27.64
C ALA A 12 -7.09 -5.81 -26.71
N TYR A 13 -6.04 -5.50 -25.91
CA TYR A 13 -5.98 -4.32 -25.07
C TYR A 13 -6.13 -3.03 -25.86
N LEU A 14 -5.34 -2.85 -26.92
CA LEU A 14 -5.39 -1.67 -27.80
C LEU A 14 -6.77 -1.47 -28.43
N ALA A 15 -7.39 -2.55 -28.89
CA ALA A 15 -8.70 -2.50 -29.57
C ALA A 15 -9.86 -2.06 -28.66
N ARG A 16 -9.74 -2.23 -27.34
CA ARG A 16 -10.83 -1.91 -26.41
C ARG A 16 -10.57 -0.66 -25.57
N THR A 17 -9.41 0.01 -25.71
CA THR A 17 -9.01 1.18 -24.91
C THR A 17 -8.57 2.38 -25.77
N GLU A 18 -9.21 2.57 -26.92
CA GLU A 18 -8.83 3.63 -27.90
C GLU A 18 -8.98 5.05 -27.33
N ARG A 19 -10.02 5.32 -26.55
CA ARG A 19 -10.21 6.64 -25.90
C ARG A 19 -9.19 6.88 -24.80
N SER A 20 -8.84 5.85 -24.05
CA SER A 20 -7.76 5.90 -23.07
C SER A 20 -6.44 6.24 -23.75
N ALA A 21 -6.11 5.60 -24.88
CA ALA A 21 -4.93 5.92 -25.68
C ALA A 21 -4.87 7.41 -26.06
N ALA A 22 -5.96 7.92 -26.66
CA ALA A 22 -6.04 9.32 -27.08
C ALA A 22 -5.92 10.31 -25.91
N LEU A 23 -6.48 9.98 -24.75
CA LEU A 23 -6.35 10.79 -23.54
C LEU A 23 -4.93 10.76 -22.96
N MET A 24 -4.27 9.60 -22.96
CA MET A 24 -2.89 9.47 -22.49
C MET A 24 -1.91 10.21 -23.41
N GLU A 25 -2.10 10.16 -24.74
CA GLU A 25 -1.33 10.98 -25.68
C GLU A 25 -1.50 12.48 -25.37
N ARG A 26 -2.74 12.93 -25.21
CA ARG A 26 -3.04 14.33 -24.85
C ARG A 26 -2.43 14.73 -23.51
N ALA A 27 -2.51 13.84 -22.49
CA ALA A 27 -1.97 14.06 -21.17
C ALA A 27 -0.45 14.23 -21.18
N GLY A 28 0.26 13.51 -22.07
CA GLY A 28 1.69 13.62 -22.26
C GLY A 28 2.19 15.02 -22.66
N ALA A 29 1.31 15.86 -23.22
CA ALA A 29 1.64 17.25 -23.53
C ALA A 29 1.78 18.14 -22.26
N SER A 30 1.20 17.74 -21.13
CA SER A 30 1.17 18.54 -19.90
C SER A 30 1.70 17.81 -18.66
N MET A 31 1.82 16.50 -18.73
CA MET A 31 2.34 15.66 -17.64
C MET A 31 3.37 14.67 -18.21
N PRO A 32 4.54 14.52 -17.57
CA PRO A 32 5.51 13.49 -17.97
C PRO A 32 4.84 12.11 -18.03
N SER A 33 5.01 11.40 -19.16
CA SER A 33 4.34 10.11 -19.44
C SER A 33 2.81 10.12 -19.34
N GLY A 34 2.18 11.30 -19.30
CA GLY A 34 0.73 11.47 -19.17
C GLY A 34 0.16 11.14 -17.79
N ILE A 35 1.00 10.90 -16.78
CA ILE A 35 0.56 10.43 -15.45
C ILE A 35 1.43 11.02 -14.34
N THR A 36 0.88 11.10 -13.12
CA THR A 36 1.58 11.68 -11.96
C THR A 36 2.27 10.63 -11.09
N ARG A 37 1.76 9.38 -11.07
CA ARG A 37 2.27 8.32 -10.20
C ARG A 37 3.01 7.25 -11.00
N THR A 38 4.27 7.02 -10.71
CA THR A 38 5.10 6.02 -11.41
C THR A 38 4.47 4.62 -11.39
N LEU A 39 3.99 4.17 -10.22
CA LEU A 39 3.37 2.85 -10.05
C LEU A 39 2.01 2.66 -10.77
N ALA A 40 1.45 3.70 -11.36
CA ALA A 40 0.22 3.61 -12.13
C ALA A 40 0.48 3.60 -13.65
N TRP A 41 1.74 3.73 -14.06
CA TRP A 41 2.12 3.65 -15.47
C TRP A 41 2.46 2.20 -15.86
N PHE A 42 1.96 1.79 -17.00
CA PHE A 42 2.33 0.52 -17.65
C PHE A 42 2.24 0.64 -19.17
N ALA A 43 2.98 -0.19 -19.88
CA ALA A 43 2.96 -0.25 -21.34
C ALA A 43 1.72 -1.02 -21.83
N PRO A 44 1.15 -0.69 -23.01
CA PRO A 44 1.56 0.41 -23.87
C PRO A 44 1.14 1.79 -23.33
N TYR A 45 0.09 1.88 -22.53
CA TYR A 45 -0.43 3.02 -21.79
C TYR A 45 -1.47 2.55 -20.77
N PRO A 46 -1.65 3.26 -19.63
CA PRO A 46 -2.70 2.95 -18.67
C PRO A 46 -4.11 3.23 -19.18
N VAL A 47 -5.10 2.46 -18.71
CA VAL A 47 -6.52 2.83 -18.88
C VAL A 47 -6.83 4.12 -18.12
N VAL A 48 -7.73 4.94 -18.67
CA VAL A 48 -8.21 6.17 -18.04
C VAL A 48 -9.59 5.91 -17.45
N PHE A 49 -9.70 5.98 -16.14
CA PHE A 49 -10.95 5.72 -15.43
C PHE A 49 -11.88 6.94 -15.42
N ASP A 50 -13.19 6.69 -15.52
CA ASP A 50 -14.27 7.67 -15.50
C ASP A 50 -15.01 7.68 -14.15
N ARG A 51 -15.34 6.50 -13.61
CA ARG A 51 -16.09 6.34 -12.37
C ARG A 51 -15.83 5.01 -11.69
N GLY A 52 -16.17 4.94 -10.38
CA GLY A 52 -16.14 3.71 -9.60
C GLY A 52 -17.42 3.54 -8.80
N SER A 53 -17.81 2.28 -8.54
CA SER A 53 -18.97 1.93 -7.68
C SER A 53 -18.76 0.55 -7.08
N GLY A 54 -18.83 0.44 -5.76
CA GLY A 54 -18.58 -0.81 -5.04
C GLY A 54 -17.21 -1.42 -5.38
N ALA A 55 -17.18 -2.66 -5.79
CA ALA A 55 -15.98 -3.38 -6.20
C ALA A 55 -15.53 -3.07 -7.65
N SER A 56 -16.19 -2.17 -8.37
CA SER A 56 -15.96 -1.96 -9.80
C SER A 56 -15.49 -0.55 -10.14
N VAL A 57 -14.63 -0.45 -11.17
CA VAL A 57 -14.29 0.79 -11.86
C VAL A 57 -14.69 0.69 -13.33
N PHE A 58 -14.88 1.83 -13.94
CA PHE A 58 -15.26 1.96 -15.35
C PHE A 58 -14.31 2.93 -16.02
N ASP A 59 -13.80 2.55 -17.17
CA ASP A 59 -12.95 3.43 -17.97
C ASP A 59 -13.76 4.36 -18.90
N VAL A 60 -13.05 5.28 -19.55
CA VAL A 60 -13.64 6.22 -20.51
C VAL A 60 -14.10 5.54 -21.79
N ASP A 61 -13.66 4.32 -22.05
CA ASP A 61 -14.06 3.50 -23.21
C ASP A 61 -15.36 2.73 -22.92
N GLY A 62 -15.84 2.72 -21.65
CA GLY A 62 -17.06 2.08 -21.22
C GLY A 62 -16.85 0.66 -20.70
N ASN A 63 -15.62 0.19 -20.60
CA ASN A 63 -15.32 -1.11 -20.03
C ASN A 63 -15.49 -1.08 -18.50
N ARG A 64 -15.99 -2.18 -17.92
CA ARG A 64 -16.07 -2.41 -16.48
C ARG A 64 -14.95 -3.33 -16.06
N TYR A 65 -14.37 -3.04 -14.90
CA TYR A 65 -13.35 -3.88 -14.25
C TYR A 65 -13.70 -4.10 -12.79
N LEU A 66 -13.51 -5.32 -12.28
CA LEU A 66 -13.41 -5.55 -10.84
C LEU A 66 -12.06 -5.01 -10.36
N ASP A 67 -12.10 -4.03 -9.47
CA ASP A 67 -10.90 -3.32 -8.99
C ASP A 67 -10.29 -4.00 -7.77
N MET A 68 -9.37 -4.91 -8.03
CA MET A 68 -8.61 -5.61 -6.99
C MET A 68 -7.33 -4.86 -6.56
N PHE A 69 -7.14 -3.63 -7.03
CA PHE A 69 -6.06 -2.74 -6.60
C PHE A 69 -6.54 -1.66 -5.63
N SER A 70 -7.79 -1.21 -5.78
CA SER A 70 -8.46 -0.25 -4.90
C SER A 70 -7.59 1.00 -4.64
N ASN A 71 -6.98 1.55 -5.72
CA ASN A 71 -6.06 2.69 -5.66
C ASN A 71 -4.85 2.44 -4.72
N GLY A 72 -4.16 1.31 -4.86
CA GLY A 72 -3.04 0.96 -3.99
C GLY A 72 -3.51 0.63 -2.57
N LEU A 73 -4.63 -0.12 -2.47
CA LEU A 73 -5.26 -0.56 -1.22
C LEU A 73 -5.72 0.60 -0.31
N SER A 74 -6.03 1.76 -0.90
CA SER A 74 -6.50 2.92 -0.15
C SER A 74 -8.03 3.01 -0.01
N LEU A 75 -8.78 2.16 -0.74
CA LEU A 75 -10.25 2.11 -0.69
C LEU A 75 -10.72 0.82 -0.03
N MET A 76 -10.73 0.81 1.31
CA MET A 76 -11.07 -0.39 2.08
C MET A 76 -12.52 -0.85 1.90
N HIS A 77 -13.43 0.09 1.64
CA HIS A 77 -14.85 -0.18 1.47
C HIS A 77 -15.33 -0.09 0.02
N GLY A 78 -14.38 -0.05 -0.95
CA GLY A 78 -14.66 0.10 -2.37
C GLY A 78 -15.04 1.52 -2.77
N HIS A 79 -15.46 1.65 -4.02
CA HIS A 79 -15.78 2.94 -4.64
C HIS A 79 -17.16 3.44 -4.25
N ALA A 80 -17.29 4.76 -4.07
CA ALA A 80 -18.53 5.44 -3.73
C ALA A 80 -19.27 4.78 -2.55
N TYR A 81 -18.55 4.45 -1.49
CA TYR A 81 -19.13 3.85 -0.29
C TYR A 81 -20.12 4.81 0.34
N ALA A 82 -21.40 4.39 0.35
CA ALA A 82 -22.53 5.28 0.67
C ALA A 82 -22.43 5.98 2.03
N PRO A 83 -21.97 5.34 3.14
CA PRO A 83 -21.80 6.05 4.41
C PRO A 83 -20.79 7.20 4.35
N ILE A 84 -19.65 7.00 3.66
CA ILE A 84 -18.65 8.05 3.46
C ILE A 84 -19.19 9.13 2.54
N GLU A 85 -19.81 8.77 1.42
CA GLU A 85 -20.37 9.74 0.46
C GLU A 85 -21.41 10.65 1.12
N GLN A 86 -22.34 10.09 1.91
CA GLN A 86 -23.36 10.86 2.62
C GLN A 86 -22.72 11.82 3.62
N ALA A 87 -21.80 11.34 4.46
CA ALA A 87 -21.16 12.17 5.48
C ALA A 87 -20.32 13.29 4.86
N LEU A 88 -19.64 13.02 3.72
CA LEU A 88 -18.92 14.05 2.98
C LEU A 88 -19.84 15.12 2.39
N ARG A 89 -21.02 14.75 1.86
CA ARG A 89 -22.03 15.72 1.37
C ARG A 89 -22.48 16.66 2.49
N GLU A 90 -22.71 16.13 3.70
CA GLU A 90 -23.07 16.92 4.89
C GLU A 90 -21.91 17.82 5.33
N ALA A 91 -20.68 17.27 5.40
CA ALA A 91 -19.49 18.02 5.79
C ALA A 91 -19.17 19.17 4.83
N LEU A 92 -19.32 18.96 3.51
CA LEU A 92 -19.10 19.97 2.48
C LEU A 92 -19.98 21.22 2.66
N SER A 93 -21.20 21.06 3.18
CA SER A 93 -22.10 22.19 3.47
C SER A 93 -21.56 23.10 4.59
N ARG A 94 -20.64 22.60 5.42
CA ARG A 94 -19.99 23.34 6.54
C ARG A 94 -18.68 24.00 6.13
N GLY A 95 -18.16 23.71 4.93
CA GLY A 95 -16.87 24.21 4.42
C GLY A 95 -15.84 23.07 4.25
N THR A 96 -14.74 23.37 3.58
CA THR A 96 -13.71 22.37 3.23
C THR A 96 -12.44 22.49 4.05
N ALA A 97 -12.10 23.67 4.54
CA ALA A 97 -10.88 23.92 5.33
C ALA A 97 -11.14 25.01 6.37
N TRP A 98 -10.69 24.78 7.58
CA TRP A 98 -10.87 25.69 8.71
C TRP A 98 -9.52 26.12 9.30
N PRO A 99 -9.44 27.30 9.95
CA PRO A 99 -8.19 27.80 10.51
C PRO A 99 -7.77 27.13 11.83
N GLY A 100 -8.53 26.16 12.31
CA GLY A 100 -8.29 25.43 13.57
C GLY A 100 -8.84 24.02 13.53
N ALA A 101 -8.79 23.33 14.67
CA ALA A 101 -9.29 21.96 14.80
C ALA A 101 -10.82 21.87 14.62
N SER A 102 -11.29 20.72 14.19
CA SER A 102 -12.71 20.35 14.13
C SER A 102 -13.06 19.30 15.16
N ASP A 103 -14.35 19.19 15.49
CA ASP A 103 -14.92 18.08 16.24
C ASP A 103 -14.55 16.73 15.62
N ALA A 104 -14.74 16.59 14.30
CA ALA A 104 -14.39 15.40 13.56
C ALA A 104 -12.90 15.02 13.68
N GLN A 105 -11.99 15.98 13.73
CA GLN A 105 -10.56 15.71 13.96
C GLN A 105 -10.31 15.13 15.35
N VAL A 106 -11.00 15.64 16.37
CA VAL A 106 -10.85 15.16 17.75
C VAL A 106 -11.38 13.72 17.86
N GLU A 107 -12.60 13.49 17.39
CA GLU A 107 -13.23 12.14 17.40
C GLU A 107 -12.40 11.12 16.61
N PHE A 108 -11.80 11.54 15.47
CA PHE A 108 -10.95 10.65 14.69
C PHE A 108 -9.64 10.32 15.43
N ALA A 109 -9.04 11.27 16.14
CA ALA A 109 -7.87 11.03 16.97
C ALA A 109 -8.19 10.05 18.11
N GLU A 110 -9.32 10.24 18.80
CA GLU A 110 -9.80 9.35 19.86
C GLU A 110 -10.02 7.93 19.35
N LEU A 111 -10.63 7.79 18.16
CA LEU A 111 -10.86 6.49 17.52
C LEU A 111 -9.53 5.78 17.20
N LEU A 112 -8.55 6.49 16.63
CA LEU A 112 -7.24 5.92 16.34
C LEU A 112 -6.48 5.53 17.61
N CYS A 113 -6.53 6.35 18.65
CA CYS A 113 -5.93 6.00 19.93
C CYS A 113 -6.58 4.77 20.57
N ALA A 114 -7.89 4.60 20.44
CA ALA A 114 -8.60 3.44 20.97
C ALA A 114 -8.31 2.16 20.17
N ARG A 115 -7.98 2.28 18.89
CA ARG A 115 -7.83 1.16 17.96
C ARG A 115 -6.37 0.66 17.85
N ILE A 116 -5.40 1.57 17.77
CA ILE A 116 -4.01 1.22 17.47
C ILE A 116 -3.23 0.95 18.77
N PRO A 117 -2.60 -0.23 18.91
CA PRO A 117 -1.80 -0.57 20.09
C PRO A 117 -0.67 0.44 20.34
N GLY A 118 -0.55 0.91 21.58
CA GLY A 118 0.47 1.89 21.98
C GLY A 118 0.17 3.35 21.61
N ALA A 119 -0.95 3.61 20.93
CA ALA A 119 -1.36 4.97 20.59
C ALA A 119 -2.02 5.67 21.77
N GLU A 120 -1.36 6.67 22.32
CA GLU A 120 -1.95 7.57 23.33
C GLU A 120 -2.24 8.96 22.76
N GLN A 121 -1.53 9.34 21.69
CA GLN A 121 -1.73 10.57 20.95
C GLN A 121 -1.54 10.35 19.46
N VAL A 122 -2.20 11.22 18.66
CA VAL A 122 -2.14 11.21 17.19
C VAL A 122 -1.64 12.56 16.68
N ARG A 123 -0.83 12.52 15.63
CA ARG A 123 -0.47 13.70 14.84
C ARG A 123 -0.82 13.46 13.39
N PHE A 124 -1.80 14.19 12.86
CA PHE A 124 -2.26 14.03 11.49
C PHE A 124 -1.30 14.68 10.48
N THR A 125 -1.23 14.05 9.31
CA THR A 125 -0.60 14.53 8.08
C THR A 125 -1.57 14.31 6.90
N ASN A 126 -1.15 14.59 5.67
CA ASN A 126 -2.04 14.40 4.50
C ASN A 126 -1.73 13.10 3.75
N THR A 127 -0.58 12.49 3.96
CA THR A 127 -0.14 11.28 3.26
C THR A 127 0.68 10.38 4.17
N GLY A 128 0.79 9.08 3.78
CA GLY A 128 1.73 8.16 4.43
C GLY A 128 3.19 8.64 4.32
N THR A 129 3.59 9.24 3.20
CA THR A 129 4.92 9.86 3.03
C THR A 129 5.19 10.91 4.11
N GLU A 130 4.25 11.84 4.32
CA GLU A 130 4.39 12.86 5.38
C GLU A 130 4.41 12.22 6.78
N ALA A 131 3.67 11.14 7.00
CA ALA A 131 3.66 10.42 8.27
C ALA A 131 5.04 9.79 8.56
N THR A 132 5.61 9.07 7.60
CA THR A 132 6.94 8.45 7.75
C THR A 132 8.05 9.49 7.87
N MET A 133 7.98 10.59 7.09
CA MET A 133 8.87 11.75 7.26
C MET A 133 8.81 12.32 8.69
N LEU A 134 7.58 12.47 9.22
CA LEU A 134 7.38 13.01 10.56
C LEU A 134 7.89 12.06 11.64
N ALA A 135 7.69 10.75 11.48
CA ALA A 135 8.23 9.72 12.37
C ALA A 135 9.76 9.74 12.40
N VAL A 136 10.41 9.79 11.25
CA VAL A 136 11.88 9.92 11.14
C VAL A 136 12.37 11.23 11.76
N LYS A 137 11.68 12.33 11.50
CA LYS A 137 12.01 13.64 12.10
C LYS A 137 11.90 13.61 13.62
N LEU A 138 10.83 12.99 14.16
CA LEU A 138 10.64 12.83 15.60
C LEU A 138 11.74 11.94 16.21
N ALA A 139 12.03 10.81 15.60
CA ALA A 139 13.07 9.88 16.06
C ALA A 139 14.46 10.54 16.13
N ARG A 140 14.84 11.29 15.10
CA ARG A 140 16.09 12.05 15.07
C ARG A 140 16.13 13.17 16.11
N PHE A 141 15.00 13.85 16.32
CA PHE A 141 14.90 14.90 17.33
C PHE A 141 15.08 14.36 18.74
N LEU A 142 14.37 13.27 19.07
CA LEU A 142 14.42 12.66 20.40
C LEU A 142 15.79 12.06 20.72
N SER A 143 16.43 11.41 19.76
CA SER A 143 17.70 10.71 19.97
C SER A 143 18.92 11.60 19.78
N GLY A 144 18.81 12.70 19.03
CA GLY A 144 19.95 13.49 18.55
C GLY A 144 20.83 12.76 17.52
N ARG A 145 20.38 11.61 17.00
CA ARG A 145 21.14 10.74 16.10
C ARG A 145 20.65 10.88 14.66
N PRO A 146 21.52 10.82 13.63
CA PRO A 146 21.11 11.13 12.25
C PRO A 146 20.62 9.92 11.44
N VAL A 147 21.04 8.69 11.77
CA VAL A 147 20.85 7.51 10.91
C VAL A 147 19.52 6.82 11.20
N VAL A 148 18.85 6.39 10.15
CA VAL A 148 17.69 5.47 10.21
C VAL A 148 18.06 4.20 9.45
N ILE A 149 17.66 3.04 9.97
CA ILE A 149 17.81 1.76 9.28
C ILE A 149 16.45 1.40 8.65
N LYS A 150 16.47 1.00 7.38
CA LYS A 150 15.32 0.44 6.66
C LYS A 150 15.73 -0.80 5.85
N ALA A 151 14.77 -1.55 5.35
CA ALA A 151 15.06 -2.65 4.44
C ALA A 151 15.36 -2.17 3.01
N TRP A 152 16.15 -2.96 2.27
CA TRP A 152 16.25 -2.86 0.82
C TRP A 152 14.87 -3.00 0.20
N ASP A 153 14.60 -2.26 -0.88
CA ASP A 153 13.35 -2.25 -1.64
C ASP A 153 12.08 -1.92 -0.83
N ALA A 154 12.19 -1.62 0.47
CA ALA A 154 11.07 -1.17 1.27
C ALA A 154 10.62 0.24 0.87
N TYR A 155 9.30 0.45 0.70
CA TYR A 155 8.73 1.73 0.32
C TYR A 155 8.08 2.43 1.52
N HIS A 156 8.67 3.53 1.93
CA HIS A 156 8.16 4.36 3.03
C HIS A 156 7.74 5.76 2.58
N GLY A 157 7.36 5.91 1.31
CA GLY A 157 6.97 7.18 0.71
C GLY A 157 8.08 7.82 -0.12
N SER A 158 7.70 8.84 -0.92
CA SER A 158 8.60 9.58 -1.81
C SER A 158 9.25 10.74 -1.07
N TYR A 159 10.39 10.46 -0.46
CA TYR A 159 11.19 11.37 0.33
C TYR A 159 12.66 10.92 0.30
N ASP A 160 13.58 11.83 0.03
CA ASP A 160 15.00 11.53 -0.27
C ASP A 160 15.62 10.45 0.64
N ASP A 161 15.50 10.60 1.97
CA ASP A 161 16.06 9.62 2.91
C ASP A 161 15.40 8.24 2.80
N LEU A 162 14.10 8.17 2.52
CA LEU A 162 13.35 6.91 2.52
C LEU A 162 13.25 6.25 1.15
N GLU A 163 13.70 6.93 0.08
CA GLU A 163 13.87 6.34 -1.25
C GLU A 163 15.22 5.62 -1.41
N VAL A 164 16.18 5.87 -0.51
CA VAL A 164 17.44 5.12 -0.46
C VAL A 164 17.16 3.62 -0.38
N GLY A 165 17.86 2.84 -1.21
CA GLY A 165 17.65 1.39 -1.33
C GLY A 165 16.50 0.97 -2.26
N LEU A 166 15.78 1.91 -2.87
CA LEU A 166 14.82 1.63 -3.94
C LEU A 166 15.51 1.66 -5.30
N GLN A 167 15.13 0.74 -6.21
CA GLN A 167 15.62 0.72 -7.59
C GLN A 167 17.17 0.77 -7.71
N GLY A 168 17.87 0.13 -6.78
CA GLY A 168 19.33 0.03 -6.81
C GLY A 168 20.08 1.29 -6.33
N GLN A 169 19.40 2.20 -5.64
CA GLN A 169 20.10 3.31 -4.98
C GLN A 169 20.93 2.81 -3.80
N ASP A 170 22.17 3.25 -3.74
CA ASP A 170 23.11 2.88 -2.68
C ASP A 170 22.75 3.50 -1.31
N GLU A 171 23.31 2.95 -0.23
CA GLU A 171 23.22 3.51 1.12
C GLU A 171 23.66 4.99 1.15
N ASP A 172 22.99 5.80 1.97
CA ASP A 172 23.51 7.09 2.43
C ASP A 172 24.13 6.92 3.83
N PRO A 173 25.46 6.71 3.95
CA PRO A 173 26.10 6.43 5.25
C PRO A 173 25.94 7.55 6.28
N GLY A 174 25.51 8.73 5.83
CA GLY A 174 25.23 9.87 6.70
C GLY A 174 23.88 9.82 7.36
N ARG A 175 22.88 9.24 6.69
CA ARG A 175 21.46 9.36 7.07
C ARG A 175 20.69 8.06 7.06
N VAL A 176 20.99 7.13 6.16
CA VAL A 176 20.24 5.87 5.98
C VAL A 176 21.19 4.71 5.85
N ALA A 177 20.95 3.66 6.60
CA ALA A 177 21.60 2.36 6.46
C ALA A 177 20.58 1.32 6.04
N LEU A 178 21.01 0.36 5.23
CA LEU A 178 20.15 -0.67 4.67
C LEU A 178 20.38 -2.03 5.33
N ALA A 179 19.30 -2.79 5.46
CA ALA A 179 19.29 -4.15 5.94
C ALA A 179 18.41 -5.02 5.00
N THR A 180 18.52 -6.35 5.10
CA THR A 180 17.67 -7.27 4.35
C THR A 180 16.41 -7.57 5.14
N PHE A 181 15.23 -7.38 4.53
CA PHE A 181 13.97 -7.72 5.16
C PHE A 181 13.92 -9.23 5.52
N GLY A 182 13.46 -9.52 6.72
CA GLY A 182 13.38 -10.90 7.22
C GLY A 182 14.67 -11.43 7.87
N GLU A 183 15.79 -10.71 7.79
CA GLU A 183 17.10 -11.16 8.31
C GLU A 183 17.55 -10.31 9.49
N ILE A 184 17.34 -10.77 10.72
CA ILE A 184 17.72 -10.06 11.96
C ILE A 184 19.23 -9.74 12.00
N ASP A 185 20.08 -10.65 11.56
CA ASP A 185 21.53 -10.46 11.53
C ASP A 185 21.95 -9.28 10.63
N SER A 186 21.22 -9.04 9.56
CA SER A 186 21.45 -7.90 8.67
C SER A 186 21.18 -6.57 9.39
N TYR A 187 20.10 -6.48 10.18
CA TYR A 187 19.80 -5.30 11.01
C TYR A 187 20.81 -5.13 12.15
N ALA A 188 21.22 -6.22 12.80
CA ALA A 188 22.25 -6.18 13.84
C ALA A 188 23.60 -5.68 13.28
N ALA A 189 23.98 -6.13 12.09
CA ALA A 189 25.17 -5.65 11.40
C ALA A 189 25.06 -4.16 11.02
N ALA A 190 23.89 -3.70 10.54
CA ALA A 190 23.68 -2.28 10.24
C ALA A 190 23.75 -1.40 11.50
N LEU A 191 23.20 -1.85 12.63
CA LEU A 191 23.34 -1.19 13.94
C LEU A 191 24.79 -1.10 14.38
N GLN A 192 25.55 -2.20 14.26
CA GLN A 192 26.97 -2.25 14.63
C GLN A 192 27.81 -1.30 13.76
N ARG A 193 27.61 -1.29 12.44
CA ARG A 193 28.32 -0.36 11.52
C ARG A 193 28.03 1.11 11.85
N ASN A 194 26.86 1.40 12.42
CA ASN A 194 26.41 2.75 12.77
C ASN A 194 26.28 2.96 14.29
N ALA A 195 27.08 2.28 15.10
CA ALA A 195 26.98 2.33 16.56
C ALA A 195 26.94 3.76 17.11
N GLY A 196 25.95 4.04 17.96
CA GLY A 196 25.73 5.35 18.58
C GLY A 196 25.12 6.42 17.64
N ARG A 197 24.87 6.09 16.37
CA ARG A 197 24.34 7.05 15.38
C ARG A 197 22.91 6.77 14.93
N VAL A 198 22.36 5.59 15.25
CA VAL A 198 21.03 5.17 14.79
C VAL A 198 19.93 5.79 15.66
N ALA A 199 18.99 6.50 15.05
CA ALA A 199 17.81 7.07 15.68
C ALA A 199 16.66 6.07 15.75
N ALA A 200 16.44 5.34 14.66
CA ALA A 200 15.33 4.40 14.55
C ALA A 200 15.60 3.29 13.53
N ILE A 201 14.86 2.20 13.69
CA ILE A 201 14.59 1.24 12.63
C ILE A 201 13.18 1.50 12.14
N ILE A 202 12.97 1.67 10.83
CA ILE A 202 11.65 1.74 10.20
C ILE A 202 11.43 0.50 9.35
N VAL A 203 10.26 -0.13 9.47
CA VAL A 203 9.93 -1.37 8.79
C VAL A 203 8.46 -1.42 8.37
N GLU A 204 8.20 -1.96 7.16
CA GLU A 204 6.86 -2.43 6.78
C GLU A 204 6.61 -3.81 7.42
N PRO A 205 5.43 -4.08 7.96
CA PRO A 205 5.14 -5.41 8.54
C PRO A 205 5.07 -6.52 7.47
N VAL A 206 4.69 -6.16 6.26
CA VAL A 206 4.80 -6.94 5.02
C VAL A 206 5.42 -6.02 4.00
N GLN A 207 6.56 -6.36 3.43
CA GLN A 207 7.14 -5.58 2.35
C GLN A 207 6.25 -5.73 1.12
N TYR A 208 5.66 -4.63 0.65
CA TYR A 208 4.58 -4.73 -0.33
C TYR A 208 4.95 -4.20 -1.71
N THR A 209 5.82 -3.23 -1.80
CA THR A 209 6.23 -2.64 -3.09
C THR A 209 7.23 -3.55 -3.80
N GLY A 210 7.01 -3.76 -5.10
CA GLY A 210 7.78 -4.70 -5.90
C GLY A 210 7.26 -6.13 -5.74
N VAL A 211 7.81 -6.89 -4.81
CA VAL A 211 7.33 -8.25 -4.50
C VAL A 211 6.72 -8.29 -3.12
N VAL A 212 5.44 -8.62 -3.03
CA VAL A 212 4.76 -8.77 -1.73
C VAL A 212 5.44 -9.86 -0.91
N THR A 213 6.15 -9.49 0.14
CA THR A 213 6.96 -10.40 0.94
C THR A 213 6.47 -10.39 2.39
N PRO A 214 5.79 -11.45 2.85
CA PRO A 214 5.43 -11.63 4.24
C PRO A 214 6.68 -11.72 5.13
N PRO A 215 6.62 -11.27 6.40
CA PRO A 215 7.72 -11.45 7.32
C PRO A 215 7.88 -12.94 7.68
N PRO A 216 9.09 -13.44 7.86
CA PRO A 216 9.30 -14.73 8.51
C PRO A 216 8.69 -14.76 9.91
N ASP A 217 8.33 -15.94 10.38
CA ASP A 217 7.77 -16.14 11.72
C ASP A 217 8.73 -15.58 12.79
N GLY A 218 8.18 -14.75 13.67
CA GLY A 218 8.93 -14.13 14.77
C GLY A 218 9.80 -12.93 14.40
N PHE A 219 10.01 -12.65 13.12
CA PHE A 219 10.92 -11.58 12.66
C PHE A 219 10.58 -10.20 13.24
N LEU A 220 9.31 -9.79 13.19
CA LEU A 220 8.90 -8.46 13.65
C LEU A 220 9.09 -8.29 15.16
N ASP A 221 8.84 -9.36 15.95
CA ASP A 221 9.04 -9.34 17.39
C ASP A 221 10.54 -9.31 17.74
N GLU A 222 11.36 -10.12 17.08
CA GLU A 222 12.81 -10.12 17.24
C GLU A 222 13.42 -8.77 16.86
N LEU A 223 12.94 -8.14 15.79
CA LEU A 223 13.39 -6.82 15.36
C LEU A 223 13.01 -5.73 16.37
N ARG A 224 11.79 -5.79 16.89
CA ARG A 224 11.32 -4.90 17.98
C ARG A 224 12.20 -5.03 19.22
N GLU A 225 12.52 -6.28 19.62
CA GLU A 225 13.38 -6.56 20.77
C GLU A 225 14.82 -6.13 20.53
N LEU A 226 15.35 -6.30 19.30
CA LEU A 226 16.66 -5.79 18.90
C LEU A 226 16.72 -4.26 19.04
N ALA A 227 15.73 -3.54 18.51
CA ALA A 227 15.65 -2.09 18.64
C ALA A 227 15.65 -1.63 20.11
N ARG A 228 14.85 -2.30 20.95
CA ARG A 228 14.77 -2.03 22.40
C ARG A 228 16.11 -2.22 23.11
N ARG A 229 16.84 -3.30 22.83
CA ARG A 229 18.14 -3.59 23.43
C ARG A 229 19.21 -2.56 23.04
N GLU A 230 19.17 -2.08 21.80
CA GLU A 230 20.11 -1.11 21.25
C GLU A 230 19.73 0.34 21.59
N GLY A 231 18.57 0.56 22.24
CA GLY A 231 18.08 1.90 22.60
C GLY A 231 17.82 2.78 21.39
N VAL A 232 17.24 2.19 20.32
CA VAL A 232 16.77 2.87 19.11
C VAL A 232 15.27 2.73 19.01
N LEU A 233 14.60 3.70 18.39
CA LEU A 233 13.15 3.65 18.23
C LEU A 233 12.75 2.65 17.15
N TYR A 234 11.68 1.90 17.40
CA TYR A 234 11.06 0.99 16.46
C TYR A 234 9.84 1.68 15.83
N VAL A 235 9.93 2.00 14.55
CA VAL A 235 8.89 2.67 13.76
C VAL A 235 8.24 1.64 12.86
N LEU A 236 6.95 1.37 13.06
CA LEU A 236 6.16 0.50 12.21
C LEU A 236 5.46 1.34 11.15
N ASP A 237 5.83 1.15 9.89
CA ASP A 237 5.09 1.71 8.76
C ASP A 237 3.88 0.82 8.45
N ASP A 238 2.80 1.11 9.11
CA ASP A 238 1.53 0.40 9.01
C ASP A 238 0.53 1.13 8.07
N CYS A 239 1.06 1.98 7.18
CA CYS A 239 0.25 2.76 6.24
C CYS A 239 -0.62 1.89 5.34
N LEU A 240 -0.17 0.71 4.99
CA LEU A 240 -0.90 -0.22 4.13
C LEU A 240 -1.53 -1.35 4.93
N MET A 241 -0.75 -2.00 5.81
CA MET A 241 -1.11 -3.26 6.43
C MET A 241 -1.90 -3.12 7.74
N SER A 242 -2.13 -1.90 8.23
CA SER A 242 -3.05 -1.68 9.37
C SER A 242 -4.49 -2.17 9.10
N ARG A 243 -4.79 -2.57 7.87
CA ARG A 243 -6.03 -3.22 7.44
C ARG A 243 -6.18 -4.70 7.84
N LEU A 244 -5.09 -5.34 8.27
CA LEU A 244 -5.05 -6.79 8.50
C LEU A 244 -5.67 -7.24 9.83
N ALA A 245 -5.87 -6.32 10.77
CA ALA A 245 -6.59 -6.54 12.03
C ALA A 245 -7.19 -5.21 12.52
N GLU A 246 -8.08 -5.26 13.51
CA GLU A 246 -8.63 -4.02 14.10
C GLU A 246 -7.54 -3.17 14.74
N GLY A 247 -6.58 -3.76 15.45
CA GLY A 247 -5.41 -3.10 16.00
C GLY A 247 -4.21 -3.03 15.06
N GLY A 248 -4.43 -3.21 13.75
CA GLY A 248 -3.37 -3.14 12.74
C GLY A 248 -2.43 -4.35 12.75
N SER A 249 -1.26 -4.17 12.15
CA SER A 249 -0.30 -5.26 11.98
C SER A 249 0.27 -5.79 13.28
N SER A 250 0.39 -4.95 14.31
CA SER A 250 0.86 -5.41 15.64
C SER A 250 -0.06 -6.48 16.20
N GLU A 251 -1.38 -6.30 16.09
CA GLU A 251 -2.36 -7.32 16.49
C GLU A 251 -2.30 -8.54 15.58
N ARG A 252 -2.24 -8.34 14.25
CA ARG A 252 -2.21 -9.43 13.26
C ARG A 252 -1.06 -10.40 13.49
N PHE A 253 0.11 -9.89 13.81
CA PHE A 253 1.33 -10.67 14.01
C PHE A 253 1.64 -10.99 15.49
N GLY A 254 0.78 -10.52 16.41
CA GLY A 254 0.95 -10.76 17.83
C GLY A 254 2.19 -10.10 18.44
N VAL A 255 2.67 -9.01 17.84
CA VAL A 255 3.88 -8.29 18.30
C VAL A 255 3.54 -7.17 19.27
N ALA A 256 4.48 -6.87 20.16
CA ALA A 256 4.36 -5.73 21.07
C ALA A 256 4.22 -4.40 20.32
N ALA A 257 3.48 -3.47 20.89
CA ALA A 257 3.26 -2.14 20.30
C ALA A 257 4.59 -1.47 19.91
N PRO A 258 4.66 -0.87 18.70
CA PRO A 258 5.82 -0.10 18.27
C PRO A 258 5.95 1.19 19.08
N ASP A 259 7.12 1.84 19.00
CA ASP A 259 7.30 3.16 19.60
C ASP A 259 6.54 4.23 18.82
N ILE A 260 6.54 4.12 17.48
CA ILE A 260 5.77 4.99 16.59
C ILE A 260 5.10 4.11 15.51
N THR A 261 3.80 4.31 15.30
CA THR A 261 3.08 3.72 14.16
C THR A 261 2.77 4.80 13.13
N CYS A 262 3.10 4.55 11.86
CA CYS A 262 2.69 5.40 10.75
C CYS A 262 1.43 4.83 10.10
N LEU A 263 0.44 5.69 9.85
CA LEU A 263 -0.85 5.36 9.23
C LEU A 263 -1.05 6.17 7.95
N GLY A 264 -1.80 5.59 7.02
CA GLY A 264 -2.10 6.24 5.74
C GLY A 264 -3.12 5.45 4.92
N LYS A 265 -3.22 5.78 3.63
CA LYS A 265 -4.06 5.05 2.66
C LYS A 265 -5.52 4.89 3.13
N TRP A 266 -5.94 3.66 3.46
CA TRP A 266 -7.33 3.31 3.75
C TRP A 266 -7.92 4.03 4.97
N VAL A 267 -7.08 4.43 5.94
CA VAL A 267 -7.56 5.19 7.13
C VAL A 267 -8.14 6.55 6.77
N GLY A 268 -7.86 7.06 5.56
CA GLY A 268 -8.48 8.28 5.04
C GLY A 268 -9.82 8.09 4.34
N GLY A 269 -10.32 6.85 4.24
CA GLY A 269 -11.60 6.56 3.58
C GLY A 269 -11.64 6.96 2.10
N GLY A 270 -10.49 6.92 1.41
CA GLY A 270 -10.32 7.34 0.02
C GLY A 270 -9.89 8.80 -0.14
N LEU A 271 -9.71 9.55 0.94
CA LEU A 271 -9.19 10.90 0.94
C LEU A 271 -7.74 10.96 1.45
N PRO A 272 -6.98 12.02 1.09
CA PRO A 272 -5.62 12.22 1.57
C PRO A 272 -5.58 12.39 3.09
N VAL A 273 -5.08 11.37 3.78
CA VAL A 273 -4.83 11.36 5.23
C VAL A 273 -3.60 10.51 5.51
N GLY A 274 -2.78 10.98 6.41
CA GLY A 274 -1.76 10.23 7.10
C GLY A 274 -1.76 10.60 8.57
N ALA A 275 -1.10 9.80 9.40
CA ALA A 275 -0.91 10.10 10.81
C ALA A 275 0.29 9.35 11.37
N ILE A 276 0.88 9.88 12.44
CA ILE A 276 1.68 9.09 13.35
C ILE A 276 0.94 8.95 14.67
N THR A 277 1.11 7.80 15.32
CA THR A 277 0.63 7.54 16.68
C THR A 277 1.78 7.09 17.54
N ALA A 278 1.80 7.51 18.81
CA ALA A 278 2.80 7.11 19.80
C ALA A 278 2.29 7.37 21.22
N SER A 279 3.11 7.01 22.21
CA SER A 279 2.86 7.39 23.60
C SER A 279 2.92 8.91 23.78
N ARG A 280 2.27 9.41 24.83
CA ARG A 280 2.30 10.84 25.20
C ARG A 280 3.73 11.33 25.46
N GLU A 281 4.57 10.49 26.02
CA GLU A 281 5.98 10.81 26.26
C GLU A 281 6.73 11.09 24.96
N LEU A 282 6.59 10.22 23.96
CA LEU A 282 7.24 10.41 22.66
C LEU A 282 6.66 11.58 21.86
N MET A 283 5.38 11.90 22.06
CA MET A 283 4.70 13.04 21.41
C MET A 283 4.95 14.40 22.11
N ALA A 284 5.52 14.43 23.32
CA ALA A 284 5.76 15.64 24.09
C ALA A 284 6.49 16.78 23.32
N PRO A 285 7.44 16.50 22.40
CA PRO A 285 8.05 17.58 21.60
C PRO A 285 7.07 18.39 20.75
N PHE A 286 5.87 17.88 20.50
CA PHE A 286 4.82 18.60 19.75
C PHE A 286 3.86 19.37 20.67
N ASP A 287 3.99 19.26 22.00
CA ASP A 287 3.11 19.96 22.94
C ASP A 287 3.52 21.44 23.04
N LEU A 288 2.78 22.29 22.32
CA LEU A 288 3.03 23.73 22.29
C LEU A 288 2.67 24.46 23.59
N ALA A 289 1.88 23.82 24.46
CA ALA A 289 1.49 24.41 25.75
C ALA A 289 2.57 24.24 26.83
N ASP A 290 3.45 23.26 26.66
CA ASP A 290 4.58 23.04 27.55
C ASP A 290 5.88 23.60 26.93
N SER A 291 6.69 22.78 26.35
CA SER A 291 8.00 23.19 25.83
C SER A 291 8.17 22.80 24.37
N GLY A 292 7.06 22.59 23.65
CA GLY A 292 7.01 22.05 22.30
C GLY A 292 8.02 22.69 21.36
N SER A 293 9.04 21.91 21.05
CA SER A 293 10.23 22.39 20.34
C SER A 293 10.33 21.81 18.93
N LEU A 294 9.46 20.83 18.60
CA LEU A 294 9.44 20.24 17.27
C LEU A 294 8.30 20.80 16.41
N TYR A 295 8.66 21.69 15.49
CA TYR A 295 7.70 22.28 14.58
C TYR A 295 7.16 21.27 13.58
N HIS A 296 5.81 21.22 13.44
CA HIS A 296 5.11 20.46 12.43
C HIS A 296 3.98 21.32 11.86
N GLY A 297 4.14 21.75 10.61
CA GLY A 297 3.17 22.54 9.86
C GLY A 297 2.53 21.73 8.73
N GLY A 298 1.37 22.19 8.27
CA GLY A 298 0.63 21.62 7.14
C GLY A 298 -0.80 22.17 7.13
N SER A 299 -1.15 22.92 6.10
CA SER A 299 -2.46 23.62 6.02
C SER A 299 -3.66 22.70 6.06
N PHE A 300 -3.49 21.44 5.65
CA PHE A 300 -4.57 20.46 5.57
C PHE A 300 -4.42 19.29 6.56
N ASN A 301 -3.47 19.37 7.48
CA ASN A 301 -3.30 18.32 8.49
C ASN A 301 -4.54 18.22 9.38
N GLY A 302 -5.16 17.03 9.43
CA GLY A 302 -6.41 16.80 10.16
C GLY A 302 -7.61 17.56 9.55
N ASN A 303 -7.64 17.71 8.23
CA ASN A 303 -8.73 18.39 7.53
C ASN A 303 -10.09 17.72 7.78
N LEU A 304 -11.15 18.54 7.74
CA LEU A 304 -12.51 18.09 8.04
C LEU A 304 -12.94 16.86 7.22
N LEU A 305 -12.75 16.92 5.90
CA LEU A 305 -13.27 15.88 5.02
C LEU A 305 -12.52 14.55 5.22
N GLY A 306 -11.20 14.59 5.34
CA GLY A 306 -10.39 13.41 5.64
C GLY A 306 -10.69 12.83 7.02
N SER A 307 -10.95 13.66 8.03
CA SER A 307 -11.35 13.21 9.37
C SER A 307 -12.72 12.54 9.37
N VAL A 308 -13.69 13.11 8.67
CA VAL A 308 -15.06 12.54 8.55
C VAL A 308 -15.02 11.19 7.80
N ALA A 309 -14.35 11.13 6.66
CA ALA A 309 -14.25 9.90 5.87
C ALA A 309 -13.46 8.82 6.62
N GLY A 310 -12.34 9.21 7.25
CA GLY A 310 -11.48 8.31 8.01
C GLY A 310 -12.17 7.68 9.21
N GLN A 311 -12.96 8.44 9.97
CA GLN A 311 -13.75 7.87 11.07
C GLN A 311 -14.65 6.73 10.61
N ILE A 312 -15.35 6.92 9.49
CA ILE A 312 -16.26 5.91 8.95
C ILE A 312 -15.46 4.70 8.46
N ALA A 313 -14.42 4.93 7.68
CA ALA A 313 -13.58 3.86 7.15
C ALA A 313 -12.99 2.99 8.27
N VAL A 314 -12.46 3.62 9.32
CA VAL A 314 -11.85 2.89 10.44
C VAL A 314 -12.90 2.16 11.28
N ARG A 315 -14.06 2.76 11.54
CA ARG A 315 -15.13 2.15 12.33
C ARG A 315 -15.77 0.95 11.63
N ASP A 316 -16.00 1.08 10.31
CA ASP A 316 -16.73 0.08 9.53
C ASP A 316 -15.85 -1.12 9.14
N LEU A 317 -14.52 -1.02 9.28
CA LEU A 317 -13.61 -2.17 9.13
C LEU A 317 -13.55 -2.96 10.46
N THR A 318 -14.45 -3.91 10.60
CA THR A 318 -14.57 -4.79 11.78
C THR A 318 -13.77 -6.09 11.60
N ALA A 319 -13.50 -6.78 12.70
CA ALA A 319 -12.85 -8.10 12.68
C ALA A 319 -13.62 -9.11 11.81
N PHE A 320 -14.95 -9.01 11.77
CA PHE A 320 -15.78 -9.85 10.88
C PHE A 320 -15.50 -9.59 9.41
N GLU A 321 -15.46 -8.32 8.99
CA GLU A 321 -15.16 -7.95 7.59
C GLU A 321 -13.73 -8.34 7.20
N ILE A 322 -12.77 -8.14 8.10
CA ILE A 322 -11.38 -8.57 7.87
C ILE A 322 -11.31 -10.07 7.63
N ALA A 323 -11.90 -10.87 8.51
CA ALA A 323 -11.91 -12.33 8.38
C ALA A 323 -12.60 -12.79 7.09
N ARG A 324 -13.70 -12.11 6.68
CA ARG A 324 -14.44 -12.41 5.45
C ARG A 324 -13.58 -12.18 4.20
N ILE A 325 -12.97 -11.02 4.08
CA ILE A 325 -12.13 -10.71 2.91
C ILE A 325 -10.82 -11.49 2.90
N ASP A 326 -10.28 -11.88 4.05
CA ASP A 326 -9.13 -12.79 4.14
C ASP A 326 -9.48 -14.18 3.60
N ALA A 327 -10.65 -14.72 3.96
CA ALA A 327 -11.15 -15.99 3.44
C ALA A 327 -11.38 -15.94 1.91
N GLN A 328 -11.93 -14.84 1.40
CA GLN A 328 -12.11 -14.61 -0.03
C GLN A 328 -10.76 -14.54 -0.79
N ALA A 329 -9.74 -13.92 -0.20
CA ALA A 329 -8.40 -13.89 -0.78
C ALA A 329 -7.78 -15.28 -0.87
N GLU A 330 -7.91 -16.08 0.17
CA GLU A 330 -7.41 -17.46 0.19
C GLU A 330 -8.10 -18.33 -0.85
N GLN A 331 -9.43 -18.24 -0.96
CA GLN A 331 -10.22 -18.93 -1.98
C GLN A 331 -9.75 -18.54 -3.39
N LEU A 332 -9.55 -17.26 -3.66
CA LEU A 332 -9.11 -16.77 -4.96
C LEU A 332 -7.70 -17.29 -5.30
N ARG A 333 -6.75 -17.18 -4.36
CA ARG A 333 -5.38 -17.66 -4.53
C ARG A 333 -5.33 -19.16 -4.84
N ALA A 334 -6.03 -19.98 -4.05
CA ALA A 334 -6.11 -21.42 -4.26
C ALA A 334 -6.68 -21.78 -5.65
N GLY A 335 -7.74 -21.07 -6.08
CA GLY A 335 -8.32 -21.24 -7.42
C GLY A 335 -7.37 -20.84 -8.55
N LEU A 336 -6.56 -19.80 -8.37
CA LEU A 336 -5.55 -19.36 -9.34
C LEU A 336 -4.39 -20.37 -9.45
N GLU A 337 -3.89 -20.86 -8.32
CA GLU A 337 -2.83 -21.87 -8.28
C GLU A 337 -3.26 -23.18 -8.95
N GLN A 338 -4.50 -23.62 -8.70
CA GLN A 338 -5.08 -24.77 -9.38
C GLN A 338 -5.15 -24.56 -10.91
N ALA A 339 -5.76 -23.46 -11.36
CA ALA A 339 -5.95 -23.17 -12.78
C ALA A 339 -4.60 -23.03 -13.51
N ALA A 340 -3.63 -22.38 -12.90
CA ALA A 340 -2.29 -22.23 -13.44
C ALA A 340 -1.58 -23.60 -13.57
N GLY A 341 -1.73 -24.47 -12.57
CA GLY A 341 -1.22 -25.85 -12.63
C GLY A 341 -1.84 -26.68 -13.77
N GLU A 342 -3.15 -26.56 -13.99
CA GLU A 342 -3.84 -27.22 -15.10
C GLU A 342 -3.40 -26.71 -16.48
N LEU A 343 -3.05 -25.40 -16.57
CA LEU A 343 -2.57 -24.76 -17.80
C LEU A 343 -1.06 -24.90 -18.01
N GLY A 344 -0.31 -25.38 -17.02
CA GLY A 344 1.15 -25.47 -17.07
C GLY A 344 1.86 -24.12 -17.02
N VAL A 345 1.20 -23.05 -16.49
CA VAL A 345 1.79 -21.74 -16.26
C VAL A 345 2.37 -21.67 -14.87
N PRO A 346 3.69 -21.53 -14.70
CA PRO A 346 4.28 -21.43 -13.38
C PRO A 346 3.95 -20.06 -12.77
N ILE A 347 3.24 -20.06 -11.64
CA ILE A 347 2.92 -18.84 -10.90
C ILE A 347 3.34 -18.97 -9.43
N ARG A 348 3.45 -17.81 -8.77
CA ARG A 348 3.59 -17.70 -7.32
C ARG A 348 2.54 -16.72 -6.80
N THR A 349 1.76 -17.17 -5.80
CA THR A 349 0.95 -16.25 -5.02
C THR A 349 1.54 -16.15 -3.60
N GLN A 350 1.72 -14.94 -3.09
CA GLN A 350 2.22 -14.74 -1.73
C GLN A 350 1.67 -13.47 -1.12
N GLY A 351 1.42 -13.47 0.19
CA GLY A 351 0.85 -12.33 0.89
C GLY A 351 0.27 -12.70 2.25
N VAL A 352 -0.46 -11.76 2.85
CA VAL A 352 -1.10 -11.91 4.14
C VAL A 352 -2.56 -11.47 4.05
N GLY A 353 -3.47 -12.37 4.37
CA GLY A 353 -4.90 -12.11 4.34
C GLY A 353 -5.34 -11.53 3.00
N SER A 354 -6.09 -10.43 3.04
CA SER A 354 -6.67 -9.79 1.85
C SER A 354 -5.69 -8.99 0.98
N ALA A 355 -4.39 -8.96 1.32
CA ALA A 355 -3.32 -8.30 0.57
C ALA A 355 -2.28 -9.31 0.11
N PHE A 356 -2.15 -9.51 -1.20
CA PHE A 356 -1.25 -10.51 -1.78
C PHE A 356 -0.70 -10.08 -3.15
N GLY A 357 0.27 -10.84 -3.65
CA GLY A 357 0.83 -10.70 -4.98
C GLY A 357 0.61 -11.94 -5.83
N LEU A 358 0.52 -11.77 -7.15
CA LEU A 358 0.47 -12.82 -8.18
C LEU A 358 1.57 -12.56 -9.20
N TYR A 359 2.47 -13.51 -9.35
CA TYR A 359 3.63 -13.41 -10.23
C TYR A 359 3.73 -14.62 -11.14
N VAL A 360 4.09 -14.40 -12.39
CA VAL A 360 4.50 -15.47 -13.31
C VAL A 360 5.97 -15.75 -13.10
N LEU A 361 6.36 -17.02 -13.13
CA LEU A 361 7.74 -17.45 -12.95
C LEU A 361 8.34 -17.92 -14.29
N ASP A 362 9.67 -17.85 -14.44
CA ASP A 362 10.39 -18.38 -15.61
C ASP A 362 10.30 -19.92 -15.71
N ARG A 363 10.13 -20.57 -14.56
CA ARG A 363 9.92 -22.02 -14.38
C ARG A 363 9.31 -22.29 -13.01
N PRO A 364 8.81 -23.49 -12.71
CA PRO A 364 8.38 -23.85 -11.35
C PRO A 364 9.50 -23.56 -10.33
N ASP A 365 9.16 -22.89 -9.23
CA ASP A 365 10.09 -22.43 -8.17
C ASP A 365 11.24 -21.53 -8.67
N GLY A 366 11.08 -20.93 -9.86
CA GLY A 366 12.05 -20.03 -10.47
C GLY A 366 11.93 -18.59 -10.03
N GLU A 367 12.61 -17.72 -10.80
CA GLU A 367 12.57 -16.28 -10.63
C GLU A 367 11.29 -15.68 -11.26
N ILE A 368 10.93 -14.46 -10.84
CA ILE A 368 9.77 -13.77 -11.42
C ILE A 368 10.10 -13.33 -12.84
N ASP A 369 9.28 -13.79 -13.78
CA ASP A 369 9.25 -13.27 -15.15
C ASP A 369 8.36 -12.04 -15.21
N TRP A 370 8.99 -10.87 -15.14
CA TRP A 370 8.29 -9.60 -15.14
C TRP A 370 7.58 -9.28 -16.45
N GLU A 371 8.09 -9.77 -17.59
CA GLU A 371 7.45 -9.61 -18.90
C GLU A 371 6.13 -10.40 -18.96
N SER A 372 6.16 -11.67 -18.57
CA SER A 372 4.96 -12.50 -18.48
C SER A 372 3.99 -12.04 -17.40
N THR A 373 4.51 -11.53 -16.26
CA THR A 373 3.67 -10.92 -15.21
C THR A 373 2.93 -9.69 -15.72
N HIS A 374 3.61 -8.85 -16.52
CA HIS A 374 2.98 -7.71 -17.17
C HIS A 374 1.94 -8.11 -18.23
N LEU A 375 2.25 -9.11 -19.06
CA LEU A 375 1.29 -9.64 -20.03
C LEU A 375 0.05 -10.24 -19.34
N LEU A 376 0.23 -10.91 -18.20
CA LEU A 376 -0.90 -11.41 -17.39
C LEU A 376 -1.78 -10.26 -16.87
N HIS A 377 -1.17 -9.13 -16.46
CA HIS A 377 -1.93 -7.94 -16.07
C HIS A 377 -2.79 -7.42 -17.25
N LEU A 378 -2.22 -7.27 -18.45
CA LEU A 378 -2.97 -6.84 -19.64
C LEU A 378 -4.08 -7.83 -20.02
N ALA A 379 -3.81 -9.13 -19.93
CA ALA A 379 -4.81 -10.18 -20.16
C ALA A 379 -5.96 -10.08 -19.14
N ALA A 380 -5.65 -9.87 -17.86
CA ALA A 380 -6.68 -9.68 -16.83
C ALA A 380 -7.54 -8.44 -17.08
N VAL A 381 -6.94 -7.32 -17.50
CA VAL A 381 -7.67 -6.13 -17.93
C VAL A 381 -8.59 -6.45 -19.11
N ASN A 382 -8.14 -7.24 -20.09
CA ASN A 382 -8.98 -7.71 -21.19
C ASN A 382 -10.19 -8.54 -20.74
N HIS A 383 -10.05 -9.25 -19.61
CA HIS A 383 -11.11 -10.06 -19.00
C HIS A 383 -11.83 -9.37 -17.83
N GLY A 384 -11.74 -8.04 -17.73
CA GLY A 384 -12.52 -7.25 -16.77
C GLY A 384 -12.02 -7.30 -15.33
N VAL A 385 -10.76 -7.63 -15.09
CA VAL A 385 -10.12 -7.57 -13.76
C VAL A 385 -8.94 -6.61 -13.79
N TYR A 386 -8.92 -5.66 -12.84
CA TYR A 386 -7.84 -4.70 -12.68
C TYR A 386 -7.14 -4.91 -11.33
N TYR A 387 -5.82 -5.10 -11.34
CA TYR A 387 -4.97 -5.21 -10.16
C TYR A 387 -3.67 -4.40 -10.35
N GLY A 388 -2.78 -4.36 -9.37
CA GLY A 388 -1.54 -3.59 -9.46
C GLY A 388 -0.62 -4.10 -10.56
N THR A 389 0.05 -3.19 -11.26
CA THR A 389 0.91 -3.51 -12.42
C THR A 389 2.13 -4.36 -12.06
N GLY A 390 2.56 -4.32 -10.81
CA GLY A 390 3.60 -5.18 -10.24
C GLY A 390 3.08 -6.49 -9.66
N GLY A 391 1.83 -6.86 -9.94
CA GLY A 391 1.22 -8.11 -9.45
C GLY A 391 0.46 -7.97 -8.14
N GLU A 392 0.30 -6.75 -7.59
CA GLU A 392 -0.30 -6.54 -6.27
C GLU A 392 -1.83 -6.60 -6.31
N PHE A 393 -2.40 -7.28 -5.31
CA PHE A 393 -3.85 -7.42 -5.07
C PHE A 393 -4.26 -6.96 -3.68
N GLY A 394 -5.46 -6.41 -3.60
CA GLY A 394 -6.13 -6.13 -2.33
C GLY A 394 -7.63 -6.31 -2.44
N ILE A 395 -8.19 -7.24 -1.67
CA ILE A 395 -9.63 -7.41 -1.59
C ILE A 395 -10.19 -6.40 -0.58
N CYS A 396 -11.18 -5.64 -0.99
CA CYS A 396 -11.90 -4.68 -0.14
C CYS A 396 -13.27 -5.23 0.28
N THR A 397 -13.91 -4.60 1.26
CA THR A 397 -15.18 -5.10 1.81
C THR A 397 -16.36 -5.02 0.84
N ALA A 398 -16.22 -4.32 -0.29
CA ALA A 398 -17.24 -4.27 -1.34
C ALA A 398 -17.31 -5.54 -2.20
N PHE A 399 -16.33 -6.45 -2.08
CA PHE A 399 -16.40 -7.75 -2.76
C PHE A 399 -17.32 -8.69 -1.98
N GLY A 400 -18.35 -9.17 -2.66
CA GLY A 400 -19.12 -10.34 -2.26
C GLY A 400 -18.60 -11.60 -2.97
N ASP A 401 -19.20 -12.75 -2.67
CA ASP A 401 -18.76 -14.04 -3.26
C ASP A 401 -18.94 -14.06 -4.78
N GLU A 402 -20.01 -13.47 -5.30
CA GLU A 402 -20.26 -13.35 -6.75
C GLU A 402 -19.12 -12.59 -7.47
N GLN A 403 -18.63 -11.48 -6.89
CA GLN A 403 -17.54 -10.71 -7.47
C GLN A 403 -16.19 -11.45 -7.38
N ILE A 404 -15.99 -12.26 -6.34
CA ILE A 404 -14.79 -13.11 -6.22
C ILE A 404 -14.82 -14.23 -7.26
N GLU A 405 -15.96 -14.87 -7.48
CA GLU A 405 -16.14 -15.88 -8.53
C GLU A 405 -15.92 -15.27 -9.92
N GLU A 406 -16.50 -14.09 -10.20
CA GLU A 406 -16.31 -13.36 -11.45
C GLU A 406 -14.83 -12.99 -11.67
N ALA A 407 -14.15 -12.47 -10.64
CA ALA A 407 -12.73 -12.15 -10.71
C ALA A 407 -11.88 -13.40 -10.97
N GLY A 408 -12.17 -14.50 -10.28
CA GLY A 408 -11.52 -15.79 -10.48
C GLY A 408 -11.66 -16.29 -11.92
N ALA A 409 -12.87 -16.23 -12.50
CA ALA A 409 -13.11 -16.63 -13.88
C ALA A 409 -12.35 -15.73 -14.89
N GLY A 410 -12.33 -14.42 -14.65
CA GLY A 410 -11.57 -13.47 -15.48
C GLY A 410 -10.07 -13.73 -15.44
N LEU A 411 -9.50 -13.97 -14.25
CA LEU A 411 -8.08 -14.27 -14.08
C LEU A 411 -7.70 -15.66 -14.66
N GLN A 412 -8.56 -16.67 -14.54
CA GLN A 412 -8.34 -17.97 -15.20
C GLN A 412 -8.33 -17.83 -16.73
N SER A 413 -9.21 -17.00 -17.29
CA SER A 413 -9.21 -16.67 -18.71
C SER A 413 -7.92 -15.95 -19.13
N ALA A 414 -7.43 -15.04 -18.31
CA ALA A 414 -6.16 -14.33 -18.52
C ALA A 414 -4.95 -15.29 -18.50
N LEU A 415 -4.92 -16.24 -17.57
CA LEU A 415 -3.90 -17.31 -17.53
C LEU A 415 -3.94 -18.19 -18.78
N ALA A 416 -5.14 -18.52 -19.28
CA ALA A 416 -5.29 -19.30 -20.49
C ALA A 416 -4.83 -18.52 -21.75
N ASP A 417 -5.01 -17.19 -21.79
CA ASP A 417 -4.46 -16.37 -22.86
C ASP A 417 -2.93 -16.34 -22.81
N LEU A 418 -2.35 -16.15 -21.62
CA LEU A 418 -0.90 -16.19 -21.43
C LEU A 418 -0.28 -17.54 -21.85
N ALA A 419 -0.92 -18.64 -21.45
CA ALA A 419 -0.46 -19.99 -21.85
C ALA A 419 -0.41 -20.16 -23.38
N ARG A 420 -1.36 -19.58 -24.12
CA ARG A 420 -1.37 -19.62 -25.59
C ARG A 420 -0.25 -18.80 -26.22
N GLU A 421 0.08 -17.65 -25.67
CA GLU A 421 1.19 -16.82 -26.15
C GLU A 421 2.55 -17.51 -25.93
N THR A 422 2.76 -18.13 -24.77
CA THR A 422 4.02 -18.83 -24.45
C THR A 422 4.26 -20.06 -25.33
N VAL A 423 3.21 -20.75 -25.77
CA VAL A 423 3.32 -21.89 -26.72
C VAL A 423 3.73 -21.41 -28.12
N VAL A 424 3.33 -20.22 -28.54
CA VAL A 424 3.63 -19.67 -29.88
C VAL A 424 5.09 -19.18 -29.97
N VAL A 425 5.69 -18.75 -28.87
CA VAL A 425 7.07 -18.24 -28.83
C VAL A 425 8.11 -19.37 -28.65
N GLY A 426 7.68 -20.55 -28.24
CA GLY A 426 8.53 -21.73 -27.97
C GLY A 426 8.76 -22.66 -29.14
N VAL A 427 8.52 -22.25 -30.43
CA VAL A 427 8.79 -23.03 -31.64
C VAL A 427 9.93 -22.42 -32.44
#